data_2d0176f3292454e9e78fe9cfa569e722
#
_entry.id   2d0176f3292454e9e78fe9cfa569e722
#
_cell.length_a   1.000
_cell.length_b   1.000
_cell.length_c   1.000
_cell.angle_alpha   90.00
_cell.angle_beta   90.00
_cell.angle_gamma   90.00
#
_symmetry.space_group_name_H-M   'P 1'
#
loop_
_entity.id
_entity.type
_entity.pdbx_description
1 polymer ?
#
loop_
_entity_poly.entity_id
_entity_poly.type
_entity_poly.pdbx_seq_one_letter_code
_entity_poly.pdbx_strand_id
1 'polypeptide(L)'
;MEDVLDVYARPYDAKRPLVCLDEAGKELHDTPRGTLPMEPDQPQRQDYEYERHGVCNLFLAIEPLCGRRKVRITDRRTAQDFAEQLRVLVDEEYADADTLVLVVDNLNTHGPACLYKRFEPATARRIASKLEWHYTPEHGSWLNIAECELSVLASQCLSRRIPDKASLIREVAAWQLRRNAAHATVDWQFTAADARIKLRRLYPVLKEQNVT
;
A
#
# COMPACT_ATOMS: atom_id res chain seq x y z
N MET A 1 15.69 -6.31 -4.15
CA MET A 1 14.91 -7.55 -3.90
C MET A 1 15.35 -8.21 -2.59
N GLU A 2 16.58 -8.69 -2.45
CA GLU A 2 17.04 -9.35 -1.20
C GLU A 2 16.90 -8.42 0.01
N ASP A 3 17.24 -7.15 -0.10
CA ASP A 3 17.05 -6.15 0.95
C ASP A 3 15.62 -6.14 1.53
N VAL A 4 14.59 -6.16 0.66
CA VAL A 4 13.18 -6.22 1.10
C VAL A 4 12.86 -7.57 1.76
N LEU A 5 13.38 -8.68 1.23
CA LEU A 5 13.17 -10.01 1.81
C LEU A 5 13.85 -10.15 3.18
N ASP A 6 15.03 -9.56 3.34
CA ASP A 6 15.74 -9.53 4.62
C ASP A 6 14.98 -8.68 5.66
N VAL A 7 14.33 -7.59 5.23
CA VAL A 7 13.46 -6.78 6.09
C VAL A 7 12.24 -7.57 6.55
N TYR A 8 11.61 -8.36 5.66
CA TYR A 8 10.46 -9.21 6.03
C TYR A 8 10.81 -10.36 6.98
N ALA A 9 12.07 -10.78 7.00
CA ALA A 9 12.56 -11.79 7.92
C ALA A 9 12.86 -11.26 9.34
N ARG A 10 12.84 -9.92 9.53
CA ARG A 10 13.10 -9.31 10.84
C ARG A 10 11.98 -9.63 11.84
N PRO A 11 12.31 -9.88 13.11
CA PRO A 11 11.29 -10.01 14.14
C PRO A 11 10.55 -8.68 14.37
N TYR A 12 9.34 -8.77 14.92
CA TYR A 12 8.58 -7.59 15.29
C TYR A 12 9.32 -6.73 16.34
N ASP A 13 9.37 -5.43 16.08
CA ASP A 13 9.90 -4.43 17.01
C ASP A 13 8.99 -3.19 17.02
N ALA A 14 8.31 -2.94 18.14
CA ALA A 14 7.41 -1.80 18.30
C ALA A 14 8.10 -0.43 18.18
N LYS A 15 9.43 -0.37 18.42
CA LYS A 15 10.24 0.85 18.26
C LYS A 15 10.73 1.04 16.83
N ARG A 16 10.71 -0.03 16.05
CA ARG A 16 11.08 -0.05 14.63
C ARG A 16 10.07 -0.81 13.80
N PRO A 17 8.78 -0.39 13.80
CA PRO A 17 7.75 -1.10 13.08
C PRO A 17 8.02 -1.11 11.57
N LEU A 18 7.78 -2.26 10.96
CA LEU A 18 7.82 -2.44 9.51
C LEU A 18 6.48 -2.06 8.91
N VAL A 19 6.49 -1.08 8.02
CA VAL A 19 5.29 -0.61 7.32
C VAL A 19 5.51 -0.68 5.82
N CYS A 20 4.60 -1.35 5.11
CA CYS A 20 4.54 -1.30 3.65
C CYS A 20 3.50 -0.26 3.24
N LEU A 21 3.84 0.61 2.30
CA LEU A 21 2.97 1.68 1.81
C LEU A 21 2.85 1.59 0.29
N ASP A 22 1.62 1.75 -0.21
CA ASP A 22 1.32 1.77 -1.63
C ASP A 22 0.02 2.53 -1.92
N GLU A 23 -0.26 2.84 -3.20
CA GLU A 23 -1.48 3.51 -3.60
C GLU A 23 -2.19 2.84 -4.78
N ALA A 24 -3.51 3.03 -4.81
CA ALA A 24 -4.37 2.59 -5.91
C ALA A 24 -5.43 3.64 -6.24
N GLY A 25 -5.83 3.68 -7.51
CA GLY A 25 -6.98 4.48 -7.95
C GLY A 25 -8.28 3.69 -7.89
N LYS A 26 -9.39 4.33 -7.48
CA LYS A 26 -10.76 3.81 -7.59
C LYS A 26 -11.62 4.77 -8.38
N GLU A 27 -12.13 4.31 -9.53
CA GLU A 27 -13.18 5.03 -10.25
C GLU A 27 -14.50 4.95 -9.47
N LEU A 28 -15.19 6.10 -9.38
CA LEU A 28 -16.51 6.21 -8.77
C LEU A 28 -17.55 6.04 -9.87
N HIS A 29 -18.49 5.11 -9.65
CA HIS A 29 -19.53 4.79 -10.58
C HIS A 29 -20.89 4.80 -9.89
N ASP A 30 -21.85 5.55 -10.44
CA ASP A 30 -23.25 5.46 -10.04
C ASP A 30 -24.05 4.58 -11.00
N THR A 31 -25.23 4.17 -10.54
CA THR A 31 -26.19 3.38 -11.32
C THR A 31 -27.47 4.21 -11.51
N PRO A 32 -27.59 4.96 -12.64
CA PRO A 32 -28.68 5.94 -12.85
C PRO A 32 -30.09 5.33 -12.71
N ARG A 33 -30.26 4.09 -13.13
CA ARG A 33 -31.54 3.37 -13.08
C ARG A 33 -31.74 2.55 -11.81
N GLY A 34 -30.77 2.63 -10.86
CA GLY A 34 -30.81 1.84 -9.64
C GLY A 34 -30.55 0.36 -9.86
N THR A 35 -30.79 -0.41 -8.83
CA THR A 35 -30.60 -1.87 -8.81
C THR A 35 -31.92 -2.52 -8.50
N LEU A 36 -32.33 -3.53 -9.28
CA LEU A 36 -33.46 -4.35 -8.94
C LEU A 36 -33.08 -5.32 -7.83
N PRO A 37 -33.80 -5.32 -6.69
CA PRO A 37 -33.48 -6.19 -5.58
C PRO A 37 -33.64 -7.66 -5.97
N MET A 38 -33.01 -8.54 -5.21
CA MET A 38 -33.18 -9.98 -5.33
C MET A 38 -34.57 -10.37 -4.87
N GLU A 39 -35.26 -11.20 -5.67
CA GLU A 39 -36.53 -11.83 -5.35
C GLU A 39 -36.37 -13.37 -5.38
N PRO A 40 -37.30 -14.16 -4.83
CA PRO A 40 -37.28 -15.61 -4.98
C PRO A 40 -37.16 -16.00 -6.45
N ASP A 41 -36.17 -16.85 -6.76
CA ASP A 41 -35.80 -17.33 -8.10
C ASP A 41 -35.32 -16.24 -9.08
N GLN A 42 -35.10 -15.01 -8.64
CA GLN A 42 -34.54 -13.93 -9.43
C GLN A 42 -33.30 -13.33 -8.73
N PRO A 43 -32.10 -13.49 -9.31
CA PRO A 43 -30.90 -12.85 -8.75
C PRO A 43 -31.02 -11.33 -8.89
N GLN A 44 -30.36 -10.61 -7.99
CA GLN A 44 -30.21 -9.15 -8.09
C GLN A 44 -29.74 -8.77 -9.50
N ARG A 45 -30.39 -7.80 -10.12
CA ARG A 45 -30.03 -7.28 -11.44
C ARG A 45 -29.56 -5.84 -11.32
N GLN A 46 -28.42 -5.56 -11.92
CA GLN A 46 -27.86 -4.23 -12.02
C GLN A 46 -27.78 -3.86 -13.49
N ASP A 47 -28.17 -2.63 -13.83
CA ASP A 47 -28.04 -2.14 -15.20
C ASP A 47 -26.54 -2.11 -15.61
N TYR A 48 -26.26 -2.41 -16.88
CA TYR A 48 -24.91 -2.28 -17.43
C TYR A 48 -24.51 -0.82 -17.61
N GLU A 49 -25.46 0.10 -17.75
CA GLU A 49 -25.20 1.54 -17.80
C GLU A 49 -24.70 2.06 -16.44
N TYR A 50 -23.75 2.96 -16.48
CA TYR A 50 -23.20 3.62 -15.30
C TYR A 50 -22.76 5.05 -15.63
N GLU A 51 -22.79 5.92 -14.65
CA GLU A 51 -22.22 7.26 -14.72
C GLU A 51 -20.89 7.30 -13.95
N ARG A 52 -19.88 7.93 -14.56
CA ARG A 52 -18.59 8.14 -13.90
C ARG A 52 -18.61 9.43 -13.09
N HIS A 53 -18.31 9.30 -11.80
CA HIS A 53 -18.24 10.43 -10.86
C HIS A 53 -16.79 10.77 -10.46
N GLY A 54 -15.84 10.49 -11.33
CA GLY A 54 -14.43 10.78 -11.14
C GLY A 54 -13.63 9.64 -10.53
N VAL A 55 -12.45 9.97 -10.00
CA VAL A 55 -11.50 9.00 -9.42
C VAL A 55 -11.08 9.48 -8.05
N CYS A 56 -11.08 8.61 -7.08
CA CYS A 56 -10.38 8.79 -5.80
C CYS A 56 -9.14 7.91 -5.75
N ASN A 57 -8.15 8.33 -4.97
CA ASN A 57 -6.95 7.56 -4.73
C ASN A 57 -6.92 7.09 -3.27
N LEU A 58 -6.43 5.87 -3.07
CA LEU A 58 -6.28 5.25 -1.77
C LEU A 58 -4.80 5.08 -1.49
N PHE A 59 -4.31 5.61 -0.37
CA PHE A 59 -3.01 5.27 0.18
C PHE A 59 -3.23 4.25 1.28
N LEU A 60 -2.63 3.07 1.14
CA LEU A 60 -2.72 1.99 2.09
C LEU A 60 -1.36 1.75 2.74
N ALA A 61 -1.29 1.94 4.05
CA ALA A 61 -0.18 1.50 4.88
C ALA A 61 -0.60 0.25 5.65
N ILE A 62 0.26 -0.77 5.65
CA ILE A 62 0.07 -2.00 6.42
C ILE A 62 1.33 -2.30 7.21
N GLU A 63 1.14 -2.65 8.49
CA GLU A 63 2.13 -3.25 9.36
C GLU A 63 1.92 -4.78 9.36
N PRO A 64 2.66 -5.56 8.56
CA PRO A 64 2.34 -6.94 8.29
C PRO A 64 2.31 -7.85 9.52
N LEU A 65 3.28 -7.65 10.42
CA LEU A 65 3.48 -8.53 11.58
C LEU A 65 2.44 -8.32 12.69
N CYS A 66 1.84 -7.13 12.82
CA CYS A 66 0.76 -6.89 13.80
C CYS A 66 -0.63 -6.87 13.17
N GLY A 67 -0.73 -6.86 11.84
CA GLY A 67 -2.00 -6.85 11.14
C GLY A 67 -2.74 -5.52 11.25
N ARG A 68 -2.02 -4.40 11.44
CA ARG A 68 -2.58 -3.05 11.48
C ARG A 68 -2.53 -2.41 10.10
N ARG A 69 -3.63 -1.79 9.70
CA ARG A 69 -3.76 -1.05 8.43
C ARG A 69 -4.27 0.34 8.67
N LYS A 70 -3.81 1.24 7.81
CA LYS A 70 -4.37 2.57 7.66
C LYS A 70 -4.59 2.86 6.20
N VAL A 71 -5.83 3.21 5.84
CA VAL A 71 -6.17 3.63 4.48
C VAL A 71 -6.64 5.08 4.51
N ARG A 72 -6.07 5.91 3.66
CA ARG A 72 -6.49 7.30 3.45
C ARG A 72 -6.95 7.49 2.02
N ILE A 73 -8.08 8.18 1.86
CA ILE A 73 -8.66 8.49 0.56
C ILE A 73 -8.37 9.94 0.23
N THR A 74 -7.78 10.16 -0.94
CA THR A 74 -7.37 11.48 -1.44
C THR A 74 -7.93 11.71 -2.85
N ASP A 75 -7.95 12.97 -3.26
CA ASP A 75 -8.36 13.33 -4.63
C ASP A 75 -7.21 13.14 -5.62
N ARG A 76 -5.97 13.14 -5.14
CA ARG A 76 -4.76 13.02 -5.96
C ARG A 76 -3.75 12.08 -5.31
N ARG A 77 -2.77 11.64 -6.11
CA ARG A 77 -1.61 10.84 -5.67
C ARG A 77 -0.31 11.46 -6.16
N THR A 78 -0.12 12.74 -5.86
CA THR A 78 1.10 13.45 -6.19
C THR A 78 2.20 13.18 -5.17
N ALA A 79 3.45 13.56 -5.48
CA ALA A 79 4.55 13.51 -4.52
C ALA A 79 4.25 14.27 -3.21
N GLN A 80 3.43 15.34 -3.28
CA GLN A 80 3.00 16.10 -2.08
C GLN A 80 1.98 15.31 -1.26
N ASP A 81 1.06 14.59 -1.90
CA ASP A 81 0.11 13.72 -1.22
C ASP A 81 0.84 12.56 -0.55
N PHE A 82 1.83 11.97 -1.22
CA PHE A 82 2.68 10.93 -0.65
C PHE A 82 3.48 11.45 0.56
N ALA A 83 4.07 12.64 0.46
CA ALA A 83 4.76 13.29 1.59
C ALA A 83 3.84 13.49 2.80
N GLU A 84 2.58 13.84 2.57
CA GLU A 84 1.58 13.99 3.63
C GLU A 84 1.22 12.64 4.27
N GLN A 85 1.21 11.52 3.50
CA GLN A 85 1.07 10.18 4.09
C GLN A 85 2.23 9.87 5.02
N LEU A 86 3.47 10.16 4.59
CA LEU A 86 4.66 9.95 5.44
C LEU A 86 4.62 10.76 6.73
N ARG A 87 4.17 12.03 6.65
CA ARG A 87 3.98 12.85 7.85
C ARG A 87 2.99 12.22 8.82
N VAL A 88 1.84 11.78 8.32
CA VAL A 88 0.80 11.14 9.15
C VAL A 88 1.32 9.85 9.77
N LEU A 89 2.05 9.03 9.01
CA LEU A 89 2.65 7.82 9.58
C LEU A 89 3.63 8.15 10.70
N VAL A 90 4.53 9.12 10.49
CA VAL A 90 5.58 9.48 11.46
C VAL A 90 5.05 10.23 12.68
N ASP A 91 4.10 11.15 12.49
CA ASP A 91 3.67 12.09 13.54
C ASP A 91 2.41 11.65 14.28
N GLU A 92 1.57 10.81 13.65
CA GLU A 92 0.26 10.43 14.22
C GLU A 92 0.15 8.92 14.47
N GLU A 93 0.47 8.08 13.48
CA GLU A 93 0.25 6.64 13.59
C GLU A 93 1.36 5.91 14.36
N TYR A 94 2.61 6.37 14.21
CA TYR A 94 3.81 5.78 14.80
C TYR A 94 4.67 6.83 15.54
N ALA A 95 4.04 7.78 16.22
CA ALA A 95 4.72 8.88 16.92
C ALA A 95 5.75 8.38 17.95
N ASP A 96 5.47 7.26 18.61
CA ASP A 96 6.31 6.65 19.65
C ASP A 96 7.42 5.74 19.10
N ALA A 97 7.46 5.52 17.78
CA ALA A 97 8.52 4.75 17.15
C ALA A 97 9.81 5.57 17.03
N ASP A 98 10.94 4.92 17.20
CA ASP A 98 12.26 5.55 17.02
C ASP A 98 12.57 5.69 15.52
N THR A 99 12.26 4.66 14.75
CA THR A 99 12.45 4.60 13.29
C THR A 99 11.31 3.80 12.67
N LEU A 100 10.74 4.28 11.57
CA LEU A 100 9.78 3.55 10.78
C LEU A 100 10.50 2.87 9.61
N VAL A 101 10.52 1.54 9.59
CA VAL A 101 11.06 0.75 8.48
C VAL A 101 10.02 0.74 7.38
N LEU A 102 10.29 1.41 6.26
CA LEU A 102 9.32 1.70 5.21
C LEU A 102 9.65 0.94 3.93
N VAL A 103 8.75 0.04 3.51
CA VAL A 103 8.82 -0.62 2.21
C VAL A 103 7.86 0.06 1.25
N VAL A 104 8.39 0.53 0.11
CA VAL A 104 7.65 1.20 -0.96
C VAL A 104 8.11 0.71 -2.33
N ASP A 105 7.32 0.96 -3.36
CA ASP A 105 7.78 0.77 -4.72
C ASP A 105 8.80 1.85 -5.15
N ASN A 106 9.52 1.57 -6.22
CA ASN A 106 10.60 2.44 -6.70
C ASN A 106 10.10 3.50 -7.71
N LEU A 107 8.96 4.14 -7.42
CA LEU A 107 8.48 5.26 -8.22
C LEU A 107 9.26 6.56 -7.92
N ASN A 108 9.41 7.42 -8.93
CA ASN A 108 10.08 8.71 -8.79
C ASN A 108 9.43 9.66 -7.76
N THR A 109 8.18 9.40 -7.41
CA THR A 109 7.42 10.15 -6.39
C THR A 109 7.64 9.63 -4.98
N HIS A 110 8.17 8.42 -4.82
CA HIS A 110 8.31 7.68 -3.56
C HIS A 110 9.73 7.77 -2.99
N GLY A 111 10.20 8.97 -2.76
CA GLY A 111 11.53 9.17 -2.18
C GLY A 111 11.59 10.36 -1.24
N PRO A 112 12.68 10.49 -0.45
CA PRO A 112 12.84 11.58 0.52
C PRO A 112 12.66 12.98 -0.06
N ALA A 113 12.93 13.15 -1.37
CA ALA A 113 12.76 14.42 -2.08
C ALA A 113 11.31 14.94 -2.09
N CYS A 114 10.30 14.05 -1.96
CA CYS A 114 8.90 14.46 -1.89
C CYS A 114 8.63 15.34 -0.66
N LEU A 115 9.30 15.07 0.46
CA LEU A 115 9.15 15.82 1.71
C LEU A 115 9.54 17.29 1.55
N TYR A 116 10.63 17.56 0.82
CA TYR A 116 11.10 18.92 0.55
C TYR A 116 10.26 19.67 -0.48
N LYS A 117 9.42 18.94 -1.27
CA LYS A 117 8.42 19.56 -2.14
C LYS A 117 7.16 19.99 -1.38
N ARG A 118 6.95 19.47 -0.17
CA ARG A 118 5.73 19.68 0.62
C ARG A 118 5.95 20.48 1.88
N PHE A 119 7.07 20.31 2.56
CA PHE A 119 7.35 20.86 3.88
C PHE A 119 8.60 21.73 3.88
N GLU A 120 8.68 22.63 4.86
CA GLU A 120 9.88 23.38 5.15
C GLU A 120 11.06 22.43 5.45
N PRO A 121 12.32 22.85 5.11
CA PRO A 121 13.49 21.96 5.20
C PRO A 121 13.69 21.30 6.57
N ALA A 122 13.42 22.02 7.66
CA ALA A 122 13.55 21.48 9.02
C ALA A 122 12.55 20.34 9.27
N THR A 123 11.29 20.52 8.89
CA THR A 123 10.23 19.51 9.00
C THR A 123 10.52 18.33 8.08
N ALA A 124 10.88 18.58 6.83
CA ALA A 124 11.24 17.54 5.87
C ALA A 124 12.39 16.67 6.38
N ARG A 125 13.45 17.30 6.93
CA ARG A 125 14.60 16.60 7.51
C ARG A 125 14.22 15.76 8.72
N ARG A 126 13.39 16.30 9.62
CA ARG A 126 12.90 15.59 10.81
C ARG A 126 12.14 14.33 10.42
N ILE A 127 11.19 14.43 9.47
CA ILE A 127 10.43 13.27 8.97
C ILE A 127 11.38 12.27 8.31
N ALA A 128 12.24 12.73 7.40
CA ALA A 128 13.18 11.87 6.67
C ALA A 128 14.11 11.09 7.61
N SER A 129 14.56 11.71 8.72
CA SER A 129 15.45 11.07 9.69
C SER A 129 14.80 9.95 10.52
N LYS A 130 13.47 9.88 10.53
CA LYS A 130 12.69 8.79 11.16
C LYS A 130 12.36 7.63 10.21
N LEU A 131 12.72 7.72 8.93
CA LEU A 131 12.39 6.74 7.92
C LEU A 131 13.61 5.94 7.47
N GLU A 132 13.54 4.62 7.58
CA GLU A 132 14.47 3.67 6.97
C GLU A 132 13.81 3.15 5.69
N TRP A 133 14.39 3.49 4.54
CA TRP A 133 13.77 3.25 3.23
C TRP A 133 14.24 1.94 2.61
N HIS A 134 13.29 1.13 2.17
CA HIS A 134 13.50 -0.10 1.42
C HIS A 134 12.63 -0.07 0.15
N TYR A 135 13.26 -0.23 -1.01
CA TYR A 135 12.57 -0.14 -2.29
C TYR A 135 12.43 -1.50 -2.94
N THR A 136 11.23 -1.79 -3.46
CA THR A 136 11.09 -2.95 -4.34
C THR A 136 11.89 -2.73 -5.63
N PRO A 137 12.42 -3.80 -6.25
CA PRO A 137 13.11 -3.66 -7.53
C PRO A 137 12.13 -3.24 -8.64
N GLU A 138 12.67 -2.70 -9.71
CA GLU A 138 11.90 -2.44 -10.92
C GLU A 138 11.20 -3.73 -11.39
N HIS A 139 9.91 -3.64 -11.73
CA HIS A 139 9.03 -4.78 -12.03
C HIS A 139 8.86 -5.79 -10.89
N GLY A 140 9.17 -5.40 -9.65
CA GLY A 140 9.06 -6.24 -8.45
C GLY A 140 8.01 -5.77 -7.45
N SER A 141 6.96 -5.06 -7.90
CA SER A 141 5.90 -4.51 -7.04
C SER A 141 5.20 -5.59 -6.20
N TRP A 142 5.09 -6.82 -6.73
CA TRP A 142 4.55 -7.98 -6.00
C TRP A 142 5.27 -8.27 -4.66
N LEU A 143 6.49 -7.76 -4.47
CA LEU A 143 7.21 -7.81 -3.19
C LEU A 143 6.66 -6.80 -2.17
N ASN A 144 5.90 -5.79 -2.61
CA ASN A 144 5.27 -4.86 -1.69
C ASN A 144 4.00 -5.50 -1.10
N ILE A 145 4.02 -5.82 0.20
CA ILE A 145 2.85 -6.41 0.88
C ILE A 145 1.63 -5.48 0.81
N ALA A 146 1.83 -4.16 0.71
CA ALA A 146 0.72 -3.22 0.56
C ALA A 146 -0.04 -3.42 -0.76
N GLU A 147 0.63 -3.80 -1.87
CA GLU A 147 -0.02 -4.17 -3.14
C GLU A 147 -0.94 -5.39 -2.96
N CYS A 148 -0.46 -6.42 -2.25
CA CYS A 148 -1.27 -7.59 -1.92
C CYS A 148 -2.51 -7.19 -1.11
N GLU A 149 -2.36 -6.33 -0.11
CA GLU A 149 -3.48 -5.88 0.73
C GLU A 149 -4.44 -4.95 -0.03
N LEU A 150 -3.97 -4.12 -0.97
CA LEU A 150 -4.82 -3.37 -1.90
C LEU A 150 -5.67 -4.31 -2.77
N SER A 151 -5.13 -5.45 -3.20
CA SER A 151 -5.87 -6.47 -3.94
C SER A 151 -6.96 -7.12 -3.06
N VAL A 152 -6.66 -7.36 -1.77
CA VAL A 152 -7.66 -7.84 -0.80
C VAL A 152 -8.75 -6.79 -0.58
N LEU A 153 -8.39 -5.51 -0.40
CA LEU A 153 -9.35 -4.41 -0.31
C LEU A 153 -10.23 -4.32 -1.56
N ALA A 154 -9.62 -4.42 -2.74
CA ALA A 154 -10.35 -4.39 -4.01
C ALA A 154 -11.39 -5.51 -4.10
N SER A 155 -11.02 -6.74 -3.76
CA SER A 155 -11.92 -7.90 -3.84
C SER A 155 -13.01 -7.90 -2.77
N GLN A 156 -12.69 -7.52 -1.54
CA GLN A 156 -13.61 -7.59 -0.40
C GLN A 156 -14.52 -6.38 -0.23
N CYS A 157 -14.12 -5.22 -0.74
CA CYS A 157 -14.80 -3.95 -0.48
C CYS A 157 -15.12 -3.17 -1.78
N LEU A 158 -14.20 -3.14 -2.74
CA LEU A 158 -14.26 -2.24 -3.88
C LEU A 158 -14.69 -2.93 -5.19
N SER A 159 -15.05 -4.21 -5.17
CA SER A 159 -15.49 -4.98 -6.35
C SER A 159 -16.86 -4.54 -6.91
N ARG A 160 -17.53 -3.63 -6.23
CA ARG A 160 -18.84 -3.07 -6.60
C ARG A 160 -18.72 -1.61 -7.06
N ARG A 161 -19.80 -1.09 -7.66
CA ARG A 161 -19.94 0.35 -7.95
C ARG A 161 -20.07 1.12 -6.65
N ILE A 162 -19.33 2.22 -6.55
CA ILE A 162 -19.36 3.15 -5.42
C ILE A 162 -19.60 4.53 -6.01
N PRO A 163 -20.73 5.20 -5.67
CA PRO A 163 -21.17 6.37 -6.40
C PRO A 163 -20.37 7.64 -6.07
N ASP A 164 -19.86 7.75 -4.84
CA ASP A 164 -19.25 8.98 -4.36
C ASP A 164 -18.13 8.73 -3.33
N LYS A 165 -17.32 9.76 -3.11
CA LYS A 165 -16.20 9.72 -2.17
C LYS A 165 -16.61 9.46 -0.72
N ALA A 166 -17.77 9.98 -0.27
CA ALA A 166 -18.23 9.80 1.10
C ALA A 166 -18.61 8.33 1.36
N SER A 167 -19.28 7.69 0.38
CA SER A 167 -19.57 6.26 0.37
C SER A 167 -18.28 5.43 0.39
N LEU A 168 -17.30 5.79 -0.44
CA LEU A 168 -15.99 5.13 -0.47
C LEU A 168 -15.30 5.20 0.90
N ILE A 169 -15.28 6.37 1.53
CA ILE A 169 -14.68 6.56 2.86
C ILE A 169 -15.36 5.66 3.90
N ARG A 170 -16.69 5.61 3.95
CA ARG A 170 -17.44 4.75 4.91
C ARG A 170 -17.13 3.27 4.72
N GLU A 171 -17.14 2.80 3.48
CA GLU A 171 -16.92 1.39 3.15
C GLU A 171 -15.49 0.94 3.49
N VAL A 172 -14.52 1.74 3.11
CA VAL A 172 -13.10 1.47 3.41
C VAL A 172 -12.83 1.54 4.91
N ALA A 173 -13.43 2.50 5.63
CA ALA A 173 -13.30 2.58 7.09
C ALA A 173 -13.88 1.34 7.80
N ALA A 174 -15.05 0.86 7.36
CA ALA A 174 -15.67 -0.35 7.90
C ALA A 174 -14.83 -1.61 7.60
N TRP A 175 -14.27 -1.71 6.39
CA TRP A 175 -13.36 -2.79 6.03
C TRP A 175 -12.08 -2.77 6.88
N GLN A 176 -11.44 -1.60 6.99
CA GLN A 176 -10.23 -1.41 7.80
C GLN A 176 -10.47 -1.81 9.26
N LEU A 177 -11.58 -1.36 9.86
CA LEU A 177 -11.91 -1.68 11.24
C LEU A 177 -12.03 -3.20 11.45
N ARG A 178 -12.75 -3.90 10.57
CA ARG A 178 -12.91 -5.37 10.66
C ARG A 178 -11.58 -6.10 10.52
N ARG A 179 -10.75 -5.70 9.54
CA ARG A 179 -9.45 -6.34 9.30
C ARG A 179 -8.48 -6.13 10.46
N ASN A 180 -8.46 -4.92 11.03
CA ASN A 180 -7.62 -4.61 12.18
C ASN A 180 -8.10 -5.35 13.44
N ALA A 181 -9.41 -5.43 13.67
CA ALA A 181 -9.97 -6.20 14.79
C ALA A 181 -9.68 -7.71 14.68
N ALA A 182 -9.59 -8.23 13.46
CA ALA A 182 -9.23 -9.63 13.21
C ALA A 182 -7.71 -9.90 13.32
N HIS A 183 -6.88 -8.88 13.56
CA HIS A 183 -5.41 -8.97 13.55
C HIS A 183 -4.88 -9.77 12.35
N ALA A 184 -5.40 -9.46 11.14
CA ALA A 184 -5.06 -10.20 9.93
C ALA A 184 -3.61 -9.93 9.50
N THR A 185 -2.67 -10.63 10.12
CA THR A 185 -1.23 -10.55 9.85
C THR A 185 -0.87 -11.17 8.50
N VAL A 186 0.33 -10.84 8.03
CA VAL A 186 0.93 -11.48 6.84
C VAL A 186 2.19 -12.20 7.28
N ASP A 187 2.22 -13.50 7.07
CA ASP A 187 3.38 -14.35 7.28
C ASP A 187 4.08 -14.57 5.93
N TRP A 188 5.13 -13.80 5.69
CA TRP A 188 5.84 -13.81 4.41
C TRP A 188 6.82 -14.98 4.34
N GLN A 189 6.53 -15.97 3.48
CA GLN A 189 7.28 -17.23 3.40
C GLN A 189 8.42 -17.23 2.37
N PHE A 190 8.40 -16.32 1.39
CA PHE A 190 9.41 -16.30 0.32
C PHE A 190 10.68 -15.62 0.79
N THR A 191 11.77 -16.39 0.88
CA THR A 191 13.05 -15.93 1.44
C THR A 191 14.04 -15.48 0.36
N ALA A 192 15.13 -14.80 0.76
CA ALA A 192 16.25 -14.48 -0.13
C ALA A 192 16.90 -15.76 -0.72
N ALA A 193 16.96 -16.86 0.04
CA ALA A 193 17.45 -18.15 -0.45
C ALA A 193 16.54 -18.71 -1.56
N ASP A 194 15.21 -18.63 -1.38
CA ASP A 194 14.25 -18.99 -2.42
C ASP A 194 14.40 -18.15 -3.68
N ALA A 195 14.61 -16.85 -3.51
CA ALA A 195 14.79 -15.90 -4.60
C ALA A 195 16.00 -16.27 -5.46
N ARG A 196 17.14 -16.58 -4.84
CA ARG A 196 18.36 -17.01 -5.55
C ARG A 196 18.15 -18.27 -6.40
N ILE A 197 17.29 -19.16 -5.97
CA ILE A 197 16.95 -20.40 -6.70
C ILE A 197 15.88 -20.13 -7.76
N LYS A 198 14.70 -19.63 -7.35
CA LYS A 198 13.52 -19.51 -8.20
C LYS A 198 13.63 -18.39 -9.22
N LEU A 199 14.34 -17.30 -8.86
CA LEU A 199 14.50 -16.09 -9.66
C LEU A 199 15.92 -15.94 -10.22
N ARG A 200 16.66 -17.02 -10.37
CA ARG A 200 18.06 -17.05 -10.82
C ARG A 200 18.31 -16.19 -12.08
N ARG A 201 17.32 -16.09 -12.99
CA ARG A 201 17.44 -15.33 -14.23
C ARG A 201 17.49 -13.81 -14.02
N LEU A 202 17.06 -13.33 -12.85
CA LEU A 202 17.07 -11.89 -12.49
C LEU A 202 18.39 -11.47 -11.85
N TYR A 203 19.23 -12.41 -11.48
CA TYR A 203 20.55 -12.12 -10.90
C TYR A 203 21.58 -11.92 -11.99
N PRO A 204 22.51 -10.93 -11.84
CA PRO A 204 23.57 -10.72 -12.80
C PRO A 204 24.48 -11.96 -12.85
N VAL A 205 24.79 -12.39 -14.08
CA VAL A 205 25.81 -13.42 -14.31
C VAL A 205 27.16 -12.76 -14.21
N LEU A 206 27.95 -13.13 -13.21
CA LEU A 206 29.33 -12.72 -13.12
C LEU A 206 30.08 -13.34 -14.32
N LYS A 207 30.55 -12.53 -15.26
CA LYS A 207 31.50 -12.99 -16.27
C LYS A 207 32.79 -13.35 -15.52
N GLU A 208 33.23 -14.60 -15.63
CA GLU A 208 34.57 -14.97 -15.20
C GLU A 208 35.55 -14.04 -15.91
N GLN A 209 36.27 -13.23 -15.14
CA GLN A 209 37.40 -12.49 -15.67
C GLN A 209 38.45 -13.54 -16.01
N ASN A 210 38.66 -13.82 -17.30
CA ASN A 210 39.81 -14.56 -17.75
C ASN A 210 41.04 -13.79 -17.32
N VAL A 211 41.67 -14.22 -16.24
CA VAL A 211 43.02 -13.78 -15.85
C VAL A 211 43.93 -14.46 -16.84
N THR A 212 44.37 -13.70 -17.84
CA THR A 212 45.50 -14.01 -18.71
C THR A 212 46.78 -13.53 -18.08
#